data_43acb692f8d22702e7c43773f54dc3d9
#
_entry.id   43acb692f8d22702e7c43773f54dc3d9
#
_cell.length_a   1.000
_cell.length_b   1.000
_cell.length_c   1.000
_cell.angle_alpha   90.00
_cell.angle_beta   90.00
_cell.angle_gamma   90.00
#
_symmetry.space_group_name_H-M   'P 1'
#
loop_
_entity.id
_entity.type
_entity.pdbx_description
1 polymer ?
#
loop_
_entity_poly.entity_id
_entity_poly.type
_entity_poly.pdbx_seq_one_letter_code
_entity_poly.pdbx_strand_id
1 'polypeptide(L)'
;MANRRSLEVSAAGGRVLAGYLTFGRRPGDSSARTSRPGPGLVVDYAPDGRAIGLEITAPSVVTLHAINEVLVALEQAPATADELAPLFVVRGGGAVVGTPG
;
A
#
# COMPACT_ATOMS: atom_id res chain seq x y z
N MET A 1 19.65 0.40 -11.35
CA MET A 1 19.19 0.03 -10.02
C MET A 1 17.68 0.05 -9.94
N ALA A 2 17.12 -1.03 -9.51
CA ALA A 2 15.68 -1.11 -9.40
C ALA A 2 15.16 -0.17 -8.33
N ASN A 3 13.98 0.34 -8.54
CA ASN A 3 13.31 1.12 -7.53
C ASN A 3 12.97 0.23 -6.36
N ARG A 4 13.17 0.76 -5.19
CA ARG A 4 12.78 0.05 -4.00
C ARG A 4 11.38 0.45 -3.60
N ARG A 5 10.62 -0.54 -3.23
CA ARG A 5 9.32 -0.31 -2.61
C ARG A 5 9.46 -0.54 -1.12
N SER A 6 8.76 0.27 -0.37
CA SER A 6 8.70 0.07 1.07
C SER A 6 7.27 0.26 1.53
N LEU A 7 6.90 -0.48 2.56
CA LEU A 7 5.58 -0.42 3.14
C LEU A 7 5.70 0.10 4.57
N GLU A 8 4.95 1.16 4.87
CA GLU A 8 4.82 1.64 6.22
C GLU A 8 3.38 1.44 6.66
N VAL A 9 3.20 1.03 7.90
CA VAL A 9 1.90 0.69 8.42
C VAL A 9 1.64 1.51 9.66
N SER A 10 0.45 2.11 9.73
CA SER A 10 -0.02 2.79 10.92
C SER A 10 -0.94 1.86 11.68
N ALA A 11 -0.72 1.75 12.99
CA ALA A 11 -1.52 0.85 13.80
C ALA A 11 -1.80 1.47 15.16
N ALA A 12 -2.90 1.08 15.75
CA ALA A 12 -3.27 1.49 17.09
C ALA A 12 -4.17 0.42 17.68
N GLY A 13 -3.98 0.13 18.96
CA GLY A 13 -4.81 -0.85 19.66
C GLY A 13 -4.78 -2.23 19.04
N GLY A 14 -3.65 -2.62 18.48
CA GLY A 14 -3.51 -3.92 17.83
C GLY A 14 -4.13 -4.03 16.46
N ARG A 15 -4.60 -2.91 15.91
CA ARG A 15 -5.26 -2.87 14.60
C ARG A 15 -4.44 -2.06 13.63
N VAL A 16 -4.36 -2.54 12.40
CA VAL A 16 -3.77 -1.76 11.31
C VAL A 16 -4.81 -0.77 10.81
N LEU A 17 -4.45 0.51 10.84
CA LEU A 17 -5.35 1.59 10.43
C LEU A 17 -5.16 1.96 8.98
N ALA A 18 -3.92 1.94 8.50
CA ALA A 18 -3.61 2.33 7.13
C ALA A 18 -2.23 1.82 6.76
N GLY A 19 -1.96 1.78 5.48
CA GLY A 19 -0.64 1.49 4.98
C GLY A 19 -0.27 2.46 3.89
N TYR A 20 1.02 2.61 3.66
CA TYR A 20 1.53 3.44 2.58
C TYR A 20 2.66 2.72 1.89
N LEU A 21 2.46 2.46 0.62
CA LEU A 21 3.44 1.78 -0.21
C LEU A 21 4.15 2.83 -1.06
N THR A 22 5.44 3.00 -0.81
CA THR A 22 6.25 3.99 -1.53
C THR A 22 6.96 3.32 -2.69
N PHE A 23 6.95 3.95 -3.84
CA PHE A 23 7.68 3.45 -4.99
C PHE A 23 8.16 4.61 -5.86
N GLY A 24 9.31 4.43 -6.47
CA GLY A 24 9.84 5.38 -7.43
C GLY A 24 10.13 6.76 -6.88
N ARG A 25 10.29 6.89 -5.56
CA ARG A 25 10.46 8.20 -4.94
C ARG A 25 11.89 8.68 -5.08
N ARG A 26 12.02 9.98 -5.32
CA ARG A 26 13.32 10.64 -5.46
C ARG A 26 13.42 11.76 -4.44
N PRO A 27 14.64 12.17 -4.08
CA PRO A 27 14.80 13.32 -3.19
C PRO A 27 14.05 14.52 -3.74
N GLY A 28 13.33 15.20 -2.87
CA GLY A 28 12.56 16.38 -3.26
C GLY A 28 11.17 16.09 -3.79
N ASP A 29 10.81 14.83 -4.00
CA ASP A 29 9.45 14.50 -4.41
C ASP A 29 8.48 14.86 -3.29
N SER A 30 7.33 15.40 -3.69
CA SER A 30 6.23 15.63 -2.77
C SER A 30 4.94 15.33 -3.51
N SER A 31 3.90 15.03 -2.76
CA SER A 31 2.61 14.75 -3.36
C SER A 31 2.03 16.04 -3.92
N ALA A 32 1.85 16.09 -5.22
CA ALA A 32 1.28 17.26 -5.89
C ALA A 32 -0.16 17.00 -6.31
N ARG A 33 -0.56 15.75 -6.41
CA ARG A 33 -1.88 15.38 -6.87
C ARG A 33 -2.17 13.96 -6.39
N THR A 34 -3.44 13.67 -6.18
CA THR A 34 -3.85 12.31 -5.81
C THR A 34 -4.97 11.85 -6.73
N SER A 35 -5.17 10.54 -6.77
CA SER A 35 -6.32 9.95 -7.43
C SER A 35 -6.85 8.81 -6.56
N ARG A 36 -8.11 8.42 -6.80
CA ARG A 36 -8.75 7.36 -6.02
C ARG A 36 -9.19 6.27 -7.00
N PRO A 37 -8.32 5.27 -7.23
CA PRO A 37 -8.65 4.21 -8.19
C PRO A 37 -9.72 3.25 -7.71
N GLY A 38 -10.00 3.23 -6.41
CA GLY A 38 -11.01 2.36 -5.86
C GLY A 38 -11.19 2.62 -4.38
N PRO A 39 -12.15 1.94 -3.75
CA PRO A 39 -12.41 2.14 -2.33
C PRO A 39 -11.18 1.81 -1.50
N GLY A 40 -10.84 2.70 -0.58
CA GLY A 40 -9.73 2.48 0.33
C GLY A 40 -8.36 2.64 -0.27
N LEU A 41 -8.26 3.21 -1.47
CA LEU A 41 -6.98 3.36 -2.18
C LEU A 41 -6.82 4.79 -2.67
N VAL A 42 -5.64 5.36 -2.46
CA VAL A 42 -5.30 6.70 -2.95
C VAL A 42 -3.90 6.63 -3.54
N VAL A 43 -3.74 7.12 -4.76
CA VAL A 43 -2.43 7.19 -5.42
C VAL A 43 -1.91 8.61 -5.30
N ASP A 44 -0.64 8.76 -4.90
CA ASP A 44 0.04 10.04 -4.86
C ASP A 44 0.92 10.18 -6.08
N TYR A 45 0.93 11.39 -6.65
CA TYR A 45 1.75 11.70 -7.82
C TYR A 45 2.67 12.86 -7.51
N ALA A 46 3.90 12.77 -7.98
CA ALA A 46 4.87 13.86 -7.91
C ALA A 46 4.46 14.99 -8.86
N PRO A 47 5.08 16.18 -8.73
CA PRO A 47 4.75 17.30 -9.63
C PRO A 47 4.92 16.99 -11.11
N ASP A 48 5.84 16.09 -11.47
CA ASP A 48 6.05 15.73 -12.86
C ASP A 48 5.08 14.65 -13.36
N GLY A 49 4.14 14.22 -12.52
CA GLY A 49 3.12 13.27 -12.92
C GLY A 49 3.42 11.81 -12.62
N ARG A 50 4.62 11.50 -12.13
CA ARG A 50 4.95 10.12 -11.78
C ARG A 50 4.18 9.71 -10.54
N ALA A 51 3.69 8.47 -10.51
CA ALA A 51 3.13 7.90 -9.29
C ALA A 51 4.27 7.59 -8.32
N ILE A 52 4.15 8.03 -7.09
CA ILE A 52 5.20 7.86 -6.09
C ILE A 52 4.74 7.12 -4.85
N GLY A 53 3.46 6.82 -4.73
CA GLY A 53 2.99 6.07 -3.59
C GLY A 53 1.54 5.67 -3.73
N LEU A 54 1.17 4.68 -2.96
CA LEU A 54 -0.19 4.18 -2.87
C LEU A 54 -0.57 4.09 -1.40
N GLU A 55 -1.58 4.83 -1.00
CA GLU A 55 -2.09 4.79 0.35
C GLU A 55 -3.25 3.82 0.41
N ILE A 56 -3.20 2.90 1.36
CA ILE A 56 -4.29 1.98 1.65
C ILE A 56 -4.97 2.53 2.90
N THR A 57 -6.10 3.20 2.71
CA THR A 57 -6.77 3.91 3.81
C THR A 57 -7.74 3.03 4.57
N ALA A 58 -8.07 1.88 4.02
CA ALA A 58 -9.02 0.97 4.66
C ALA A 58 -8.59 -0.47 4.39
N PRO A 59 -7.55 -0.94 5.12
CA PRO A 59 -7.03 -2.28 4.85
C PRO A 59 -8.05 -3.40 4.98
N SER A 60 -9.09 -3.19 5.80
CA SER A 60 -10.07 -4.24 6.02
C SER A 60 -10.97 -4.47 4.83
N VAL A 61 -11.02 -3.53 3.87
CA VAL A 61 -11.90 -3.67 2.71
C VAL A 61 -11.13 -3.80 1.40
N VAL A 62 -9.79 -3.77 1.46
CA VAL A 62 -8.96 -3.83 0.27
C VAL A 62 -8.31 -5.19 0.18
N THR A 63 -8.30 -5.78 -1.00
CA THR A 63 -7.68 -7.09 -1.23
C THR A 63 -6.34 -6.93 -1.92
N LEU A 64 -5.52 -7.97 -1.81
CA LEU A 64 -4.26 -8.00 -2.56
C LEU A 64 -4.53 -7.86 -4.06
N HIS A 65 -5.60 -8.49 -4.55
CA HIS A 65 -5.94 -8.40 -5.96
C HIS A 65 -6.21 -6.95 -6.37
N ALA A 66 -6.99 -6.22 -5.57
CA ALA A 66 -7.31 -4.83 -5.88
C ALA A 66 -6.07 -3.96 -5.88
N ILE A 67 -5.16 -4.18 -4.92
CA ILE A 67 -3.91 -3.44 -4.87
C ILE A 67 -3.10 -3.71 -6.12
N ASN A 68 -3.03 -4.98 -6.54
CA ASN A 68 -2.23 -5.34 -7.70
C ASN A 68 -2.81 -4.81 -9.00
N GLU A 69 -4.12 -4.70 -9.11
CA GLU A 69 -4.71 -4.06 -10.28
C GLU A 69 -4.23 -2.63 -10.41
N VAL A 70 -4.15 -1.91 -9.29
CA VAL A 70 -3.66 -0.54 -9.31
C VAL A 70 -2.17 -0.50 -9.64
N LEU A 71 -1.38 -1.36 -9.00
CA LEU A 71 0.06 -1.37 -9.24
C LEU A 71 0.38 -1.65 -10.70
N VAL A 72 -0.28 -2.63 -11.29
CA VAL A 72 -0.05 -2.96 -12.70
C VAL A 72 -0.45 -1.78 -13.59
N ALA A 73 -1.56 -1.13 -13.28
CA ALA A 73 -1.97 0.04 -14.05
C ALA A 73 -0.97 1.19 -13.96
N LEU A 74 -0.22 1.25 -12.86
CA LEU A 74 0.83 2.26 -12.67
C LEU A 74 2.18 1.78 -13.16
N GLU A 75 2.23 0.63 -13.84
CA GLU A 75 3.45 0.03 -14.37
C GLU A 75 4.42 -0.35 -13.25
N GLN A 76 3.86 -0.75 -12.12
CA GLN A 76 4.62 -1.28 -11.01
C GLN A 76 4.47 -2.78 -10.95
N ALA A 77 5.49 -3.46 -10.44
CA ALA A 77 5.40 -4.90 -10.26
C ALA A 77 4.29 -5.25 -9.26
N PRO A 78 3.56 -6.33 -9.50
CA PRO A 78 2.57 -6.76 -8.51
C PRO A 78 3.24 -7.07 -7.18
N ALA A 79 2.52 -6.85 -6.10
CA ALA A 79 3.00 -7.18 -4.77
C ALA A 79 2.65 -8.62 -4.44
N THR A 80 3.51 -9.24 -3.63
CA THR A 80 3.22 -10.58 -3.11
C THR A 80 2.51 -10.46 -1.78
N ALA A 81 1.90 -11.55 -1.35
CA ALA A 81 1.27 -11.59 -0.04
C ALA A 81 2.31 -11.32 1.04
N ASP A 82 3.53 -11.83 0.88
CA ASP A 82 4.59 -11.59 1.87
C ASP A 82 4.94 -10.11 1.96
N GLU A 83 5.01 -9.43 0.84
CA GLU A 83 5.37 -8.02 0.83
C GLU A 83 4.35 -7.19 1.61
N LEU A 84 3.09 -7.54 1.51
CA LEU A 84 2.00 -6.79 2.13
C LEU A 84 1.49 -7.42 3.42
N ALA A 85 2.16 -8.45 3.92
CA ALA A 85 1.70 -9.16 5.10
C ALA A 85 1.44 -8.24 6.30
N PRO A 86 2.29 -7.24 6.59
CA PRO A 86 2.03 -6.39 7.74
C PRO A 86 0.72 -5.63 7.65
N LEU A 87 0.24 -5.41 6.45
CA LEU A 87 -0.99 -4.65 6.24
C LEU A 87 -2.22 -5.44 6.66
N PHE A 88 -2.16 -6.76 6.55
CA PHE A 88 -3.31 -7.62 6.75
C PHE A 88 -3.25 -8.45 8.02
N VAL A 89 -2.24 -8.22 8.86
CA VAL A 89 -2.10 -8.98 10.10
C VAL A 89 -3.10 -8.47 11.13
N VAL A 90 -3.82 -9.38 11.75
CA VAL A 90 -4.67 -9.08 12.89
C VAL A 90 -3.87 -9.40 14.14
N ARG A 91 -3.68 -8.40 14.98
CA ARG A 91 -2.86 -8.52 16.17
C ARG A 91 -3.73 -8.66 17.38
N GLY A 92 -3.18 -9.34 18.36
CA GLY A 92 -3.87 -9.52 19.63
C GLY A 92 -5.01 -10.46 19.57
N GLY A 93 -5.52 -10.70 18.45
CA GLY A 93 -6.58 -11.66 18.24
C GLY A 93 -6.05 -12.98 17.84
N GLY A 94 -4.97 -13.05 17.75
CA GLY A 94 -4.53 -14.23 17.34
C GLY A 94 -4.67 -14.58 15.99
N ALA A 95 -4.93 -15.00 15.72
CA ALA A 95 -4.88 -15.46 14.79
C ALA A 95 -4.23 -15.48 13.68
N VAL A 96 -4.03 -15.50 13.50
CA VAL A 96 -3.65 -15.39 12.70
C VAL A 96 -3.71 -15.76 11.70
N VAL A 97 -3.73 -15.67 11.42
CA VAL A 97 -3.76 -15.91 10.74
C VAL A 97 -3.48 -16.47 9.90
N GLY A 98 -3.56 -16.60 9.71
CA GLY A 98 -3.40 -17.15 9.19
C GLY A 98 -3.32 -17.66 8.70
N THR A 99 -3.59 -17.72 9.02
CA THR A 99 -3.59 -18.14 8.95
C THR A 99 -3.76 -18.41 8.62
N PRO A 100 -3.97 -18.51 8.54
CA PRO A 100 -4.18 -18.54 8.37
C PRO A 100 -4.21 -18.45 8.25
N GLY A 101 -4.28 -18.13 8.42
CA GLY A 101 -4.20 -17.91 8.56
C GLY A 101 -4.13 -17.89 8.48
#